data_b41fb24444482128ed8d804211bef88e
#
_entry.id   b41fb24444482128ed8d804211bef88e
#
_cell.length_a   1.000
_cell.length_b   1.000
_cell.length_c   1.000
_cell.angle_alpha   90.00
_cell.angle_beta   90.00
_cell.angle_gamma   90.00
#
_symmetry.space_group_name_H-M   'P 1'
#
loop_
_entity.id
_entity.type
_entity.pdbx_description
1 polymer ?
#
loop_
_entity_poly.entity_id
_entity_poly.type
_entity_poly.pdbx_seq_one_letter_code
_entity_poly.pdbx_strand_id
1 'polypeptide(L)'
;NNIPYPEFGVAQTADQALQLAEKLDFPILVRPSYVLGGQGMKIVINKQDLEAHVVDLLQKIPNNKLLLDHYLDGAIECEADAICDGNNVQIIGIMEHIEPCGIHSGDSNATLPVFNLGEYVVQQIKDHTQKIALALNTIGLINIQYAVKDDKVYVIEANPRASRTVPFIAKAYNCLLYTSDAADDSGC
;
A
#
# COMPACT_ATOMS: atom_id res chain seq x y z
N ASN A 1 17.06 2.72 4.09
CA ASN A 1 16.73 1.34 4.52
C ASN A 1 16.74 0.32 3.36
N ASN A 2 16.98 0.75 2.11
CA ASN A 2 17.02 -0.08 0.89
C ASN A 2 15.77 -0.99 0.70
N ILE A 3 14.60 -0.47 1.05
CA ILE A 3 13.34 -1.15 0.78
C ILE A 3 12.87 -0.74 -0.61
N PRO A 4 12.60 -1.69 -1.51
CA PRO A 4 12.12 -1.39 -2.85
C PRO A 4 10.74 -0.70 -2.81
N TYR A 5 10.53 0.22 -3.73
CA TYR A 5 9.24 0.86 -4.03
C TYR A 5 9.12 1.02 -5.54
N PRO A 6 7.91 1.11 -6.11
CA PRO A 6 7.75 1.38 -7.53
C PRO A 6 8.45 2.69 -7.92
N GLU A 7 9.06 2.73 -9.09
CA GLU A 7 9.59 4.00 -9.60
C GLU A 7 8.45 5.02 -9.72
N PHE A 8 8.70 6.25 -9.28
CA PHE A 8 7.68 7.29 -9.29
C PHE A 8 8.24 8.67 -9.62
N GLY A 9 7.34 9.56 -9.98
CA GLY A 9 7.63 10.97 -10.13
C GLY A 9 6.44 11.84 -9.74
N VAL A 10 6.70 13.13 -9.58
CA VAL A 10 5.68 14.13 -9.23
C VAL A 10 5.56 15.14 -10.36
N ALA A 11 4.34 15.39 -10.81
CA ALA A 11 4.01 16.38 -11.82
C ALA A 11 3.00 17.40 -11.29
N GLN A 12 3.11 18.64 -11.76
CA GLN A 12 2.16 19.74 -11.50
C GLN A 12 1.51 20.25 -12.77
N THR A 13 2.02 19.83 -13.93
CA THR A 13 1.52 20.18 -15.26
C THR A 13 1.42 18.95 -16.15
N ALA A 14 0.62 19.03 -17.20
CA ALA A 14 0.51 17.96 -18.17
C ALA A 14 1.86 17.66 -18.86
N ASP A 15 2.62 18.70 -19.21
CA ASP A 15 3.94 18.53 -19.84
C ASP A 15 4.91 17.78 -18.93
N GLN A 16 4.93 18.10 -17.63
CA GLN A 16 5.74 17.37 -16.65
C GLN A 16 5.32 15.91 -16.54
N ALA A 17 4.02 15.63 -16.54
CA ALA A 17 3.51 14.27 -16.50
C ALA A 17 3.93 13.46 -17.73
N LEU A 18 3.86 14.07 -18.93
CA LEU A 18 4.29 13.43 -20.16
C LEU A 18 5.79 13.13 -20.20
N GLN A 19 6.62 14.06 -19.70
CA GLN A 19 8.06 13.86 -19.59
C GLN A 19 8.43 12.76 -18.58
N LEU A 20 7.69 12.66 -17.48
CA LEU A 20 7.86 11.57 -16.50
C LEU A 20 7.46 10.22 -17.09
N ALA A 21 6.40 10.17 -17.86
CA ALA A 21 5.93 8.93 -18.49
C ALA A 21 6.95 8.33 -19.45
N GLU A 22 7.79 9.15 -20.09
CA GLU A 22 8.89 8.67 -20.94
C GLU A 22 10.01 7.94 -20.17
N LYS A 23 10.07 8.15 -18.85
CA LYS A 23 11.05 7.51 -17.97
C LYS A 23 10.51 6.33 -17.20
N LEU A 24 9.21 6.39 -16.85
CA LEU A 24 8.56 5.40 -16.01
C LEU A 24 8.05 4.17 -16.77
N ASP A 25 7.93 4.29 -18.11
CA ASP A 25 7.25 3.30 -18.97
C ASP A 25 5.79 3.02 -18.57
N PHE A 26 4.98 2.61 -19.55
CA PHE A 26 3.58 2.23 -19.32
C PHE A 26 3.46 0.75 -18.92
N PRO A 27 2.45 0.39 -18.14
CA PRO A 27 1.37 1.22 -17.59
C PRO A 27 1.81 2.07 -16.38
N ILE A 28 1.12 3.21 -16.18
CA ILE A 28 1.41 4.16 -15.11
C ILE A 28 0.15 4.33 -14.25
N LEU A 29 0.31 4.30 -12.93
CA LEU A 29 -0.73 4.70 -12.00
C LEU A 29 -0.62 6.20 -11.73
N VAL A 30 -1.66 6.95 -12.09
CA VAL A 30 -1.77 8.38 -11.80
C VAL A 30 -2.64 8.57 -10.57
N ARG A 31 -2.14 9.31 -9.59
CA ARG A 31 -2.89 9.61 -8.36
C ARG A 31 -2.66 11.05 -7.87
N PRO A 32 -3.71 11.77 -7.48
CA PRO A 32 -3.55 13.06 -6.84
C PRO A 32 -2.90 12.93 -5.45
N SER A 33 -2.04 13.88 -5.06
CA SER A 33 -1.28 13.81 -3.78
C SER A 33 -2.14 13.98 -2.53
N TYR A 34 -3.33 14.58 -2.65
CA TYR A 34 -4.19 14.93 -1.51
C TYR A 34 -5.64 14.53 -1.76
N VAL A 35 -5.89 13.24 -1.91
CA VAL A 35 -7.26 12.71 -1.99
C VAL A 35 -7.42 11.53 -1.05
N LEU A 36 -8.60 11.45 -0.44
CA LEU A 36 -8.98 10.30 0.40
C LEU A 36 -9.69 9.24 -0.46
N GLY A 37 -9.41 7.97 -0.17
CA GLY A 37 -10.15 6.86 -0.77
C GLY A 37 -9.93 6.67 -2.27
N GLY A 38 -8.73 6.99 -2.78
CA GLY A 38 -8.37 6.68 -4.17
C GLY A 38 -9.10 7.50 -5.25
N GLN A 39 -9.79 8.58 -4.87
CA GLN A 39 -10.48 9.43 -5.86
C GLN A 39 -9.50 9.99 -6.90
N GLY A 40 -9.87 9.84 -8.18
CA GLY A 40 -9.05 10.31 -9.30
C GLY A 40 -7.83 9.44 -9.60
N MET A 41 -7.65 8.30 -8.94
CA MET A 41 -6.66 7.32 -9.31
C MET A 41 -7.07 6.60 -10.60
N LYS A 42 -6.12 6.45 -11.51
CA LYS A 42 -6.34 5.72 -12.78
C LYS A 42 -5.04 5.11 -13.26
N ILE A 43 -5.14 3.85 -13.72
CA ILE A 43 -4.08 3.21 -14.48
C ILE A 43 -4.23 3.65 -15.93
N VAL A 44 -3.18 4.23 -16.49
CA VAL A 44 -3.10 4.69 -17.88
C VAL A 44 -2.12 3.81 -18.65
N ILE A 45 -2.48 3.46 -19.87
CA ILE A 45 -1.74 2.46 -20.66
C ILE A 45 -0.96 3.07 -21.83
N ASN A 46 -1.18 4.34 -22.13
CA ASN A 46 -0.52 5.07 -23.19
C ASN A 46 -0.51 6.58 -22.95
N LYS A 47 0.24 7.31 -23.78
CA LYS A 47 0.43 8.75 -23.68
C LYS A 47 -0.85 9.56 -23.83
N GLN A 48 -1.76 9.16 -24.74
CA GLN A 48 -3.02 9.87 -25.01
C GLN A 48 -3.95 9.75 -23.80
N ASP A 49 -4.04 8.56 -23.19
CA ASP A 49 -4.84 8.31 -22.00
C ASP A 49 -4.30 9.07 -20.79
N LEU A 50 -2.97 9.13 -20.65
CA LEU A 50 -2.30 9.94 -19.62
C LEU A 50 -2.64 11.42 -19.76
N GLU A 51 -2.45 11.99 -20.95
CA GLU A 51 -2.68 13.42 -21.20
C GLU A 51 -4.12 13.81 -20.90
N ALA A 52 -5.09 13.06 -21.43
CA ALA A 52 -6.51 13.29 -21.20
C ALA A 52 -6.86 13.25 -19.69
N HIS A 53 -6.34 12.25 -18.97
CA HIS A 53 -6.62 12.09 -17.55
C HIS A 53 -5.99 13.18 -16.69
N VAL A 54 -4.74 13.54 -16.97
CA VAL A 54 -4.00 14.57 -16.24
C VAL A 54 -4.65 15.94 -16.44
N VAL A 55 -5.07 16.28 -17.68
CA VAL A 55 -5.78 17.54 -17.96
C VAL A 55 -7.10 17.61 -17.19
N ASP A 56 -7.90 16.54 -17.21
CA ASP A 56 -9.16 16.46 -16.45
C ASP A 56 -8.93 16.64 -14.93
N LEU A 57 -7.92 15.97 -14.37
CA LEU A 57 -7.58 16.08 -12.95
C LEU A 57 -7.14 17.49 -12.57
N LEU A 58 -6.25 18.12 -13.33
CA LEU A 58 -5.75 19.47 -13.04
C LEU A 58 -6.85 20.54 -13.18
N GLN A 59 -7.87 20.31 -14.03
CA GLN A 59 -9.05 21.18 -14.11
C GLN A 59 -9.94 21.04 -12.87
N LYS A 60 -10.14 19.81 -12.37
CA LYS A 60 -10.99 19.53 -11.20
C LYS A 60 -10.34 19.93 -9.88
N ILE A 61 -9.02 19.78 -9.79
CA ILE A 61 -8.25 20.00 -8.57
C ILE A 61 -7.06 20.90 -8.90
N PRO A 62 -7.26 22.22 -9.09
CA PRO A 62 -6.20 23.16 -9.42
C PRO A 62 -5.12 23.17 -8.32
N ASN A 63 -3.87 23.31 -8.72
CA ASN A 63 -2.68 23.33 -7.82
C ASN A 63 -2.38 22.03 -7.08
N ASN A 64 -3.04 20.94 -7.39
CA ASN A 64 -2.66 19.64 -6.81
C ASN A 64 -1.41 19.09 -7.50
N LYS A 65 -0.62 18.34 -6.73
CA LYS A 65 0.48 17.52 -7.26
C LYS A 65 -0.08 16.18 -7.66
N LEU A 66 0.35 15.69 -8.81
CA LEU A 66 0.04 14.34 -9.27
C LEU A 66 1.26 13.46 -9.06
N LEU A 67 1.06 12.31 -8.44
CA LEU A 67 2.06 11.25 -8.42
C LEU A 67 1.79 10.33 -9.61
N LEU A 68 2.86 9.99 -10.30
CA LEU A 68 2.88 8.99 -11.36
C LEU A 68 3.79 7.88 -10.88
N ASP A 69 3.24 6.69 -10.69
CA ASP A 69 3.98 5.51 -10.27
C ASP A 69 4.02 4.51 -11.43
N HIS A 70 5.18 3.89 -11.66
CA HIS A 70 5.24 2.73 -12.54
C HIS A 70 4.31 1.64 -11.98
N TYR A 71 3.32 1.25 -12.78
CA TYR A 71 2.36 0.23 -12.34
C TYR A 71 2.94 -1.17 -12.49
N LEU A 72 2.97 -1.91 -11.40
CA LEU A 72 3.48 -3.28 -11.36
C LEU A 72 2.42 -4.27 -11.86
N ASP A 73 2.22 -4.29 -13.17
CA ASP A 73 1.23 -5.17 -13.79
C ASP A 73 1.48 -6.63 -13.48
N GLY A 74 0.42 -7.36 -13.09
CA GLY A 74 0.50 -8.76 -12.66
C GLY A 74 1.17 -9.00 -11.30
N ALA A 75 1.44 -7.94 -10.52
CA ALA A 75 1.91 -8.11 -9.15
C ALA A 75 0.80 -8.67 -8.25
N ILE A 76 1.20 -9.45 -7.26
CA ILE A 76 0.32 -9.89 -6.16
C ILE A 76 0.34 -8.80 -5.10
N GLU A 77 -0.83 -8.28 -4.72
CA GLU A 77 -0.93 -7.36 -3.58
C GLU A 77 -1.06 -8.14 -2.28
N CYS A 78 -0.38 -7.67 -1.25
CA CYS A 78 -0.50 -8.21 0.09
C CYS A 78 -0.34 -7.11 1.13
N GLU A 79 -0.81 -7.37 2.33
CA GLU A 79 -0.66 -6.47 3.45
C GLU A 79 -0.18 -7.19 4.70
N ALA A 80 0.64 -6.50 5.48
CA ALA A 80 1.13 -6.97 6.76
C ALA A 80 0.64 -6.04 7.87
N ASP A 81 0.03 -6.63 8.88
CA ASP A 81 -0.32 -5.94 10.12
C ASP A 81 0.69 -6.30 11.21
N ALA A 82 1.14 -5.30 11.93
CA ALA A 82 2.08 -5.46 13.02
C ALA A 82 1.74 -4.55 14.20
N ILE A 83 2.20 -4.94 15.38
CA ILE A 83 2.20 -4.12 16.58
C ILE A 83 3.65 -3.79 16.98
N CYS A 84 3.89 -2.57 17.39
CA CYS A 84 5.22 -2.08 17.76
C CYS A 84 5.16 -1.33 19.09
N ASP A 85 6.15 -1.56 19.96
CA ASP A 85 6.32 -0.85 21.23
C ASP A 85 7.37 0.27 21.15
N GLY A 86 7.85 0.58 19.94
CA GLY A 86 8.92 1.52 19.67
C GLY A 86 10.30 0.86 19.56
N ASN A 87 10.49 -0.37 20.03
CA ASN A 87 11.75 -1.10 19.99
C ASN A 87 11.60 -2.49 19.34
N ASN A 88 10.46 -3.14 19.60
CA ASN A 88 10.15 -4.47 19.12
C ASN A 88 8.94 -4.40 18.17
N VAL A 89 8.96 -5.21 17.12
CA VAL A 89 7.86 -5.32 16.16
C VAL A 89 7.40 -6.76 16.11
N GLN A 90 6.14 -6.97 16.43
CA GLN A 90 5.48 -8.26 16.30
C GLN A 90 4.54 -8.22 15.11
N ILE A 91 4.80 -9.03 14.09
CA ILE A 91 3.90 -9.19 12.95
C ILE A 91 2.73 -10.06 13.37
N ILE A 92 1.52 -9.52 13.23
CA ILE A 92 0.27 -10.15 13.65
C ILE A 92 -0.21 -11.10 12.55
N GLY A 93 -0.12 -10.66 11.30
CA GLY A 93 -0.49 -11.45 10.14
C GLY A 93 -0.09 -10.81 8.82
N ILE A 94 -0.01 -11.64 7.79
CA ILE A 94 0.21 -11.24 6.41
C ILE A 94 -0.95 -11.82 5.61
N MET A 95 -1.68 -10.95 4.90
CA MET A 95 -2.79 -11.33 4.04
C MET A 95 -2.43 -11.11 2.59
N GLU A 96 -2.84 -12.03 1.73
CA GLU A 96 -2.68 -11.95 0.29
C GLU A 96 -4.02 -11.61 -0.36
N HIS A 97 -4.05 -10.59 -1.23
CA HIS A 97 -5.25 -10.22 -1.96
C HIS A 97 -5.49 -11.18 -3.14
N ILE A 98 -6.75 -11.47 -3.41
CA ILE A 98 -7.15 -12.32 -4.53
C ILE A 98 -7.27 -11.49 -5.80
N GLU A 99 -7.76 -10.25 -5.68
CA GLU A 99 -7.91 -9.33 -6.79
C GLU A 99 -6.56 -8.79 -7.26
N PRO A 100 -6.46 -8.39 -8.54
CA PRO A 100 -5.25 -7.77 -9.08
C PRO A 100 -4.78 -6.56 -8.28
N CYS A 101 -3.48 -6.36 -8.23
CA CYS A 101 -2.86 -5.18 -7.61
C CYS A 101 -3.48 -3.88 -8.14
N GLY A 102 -3.74 -2.92 -7.23
CA GLY A 102 -4.35 -1.63 -7.54
C GLY A 102 -5.87 -1.57 -7.31
N ILE A 103 -6.52 -2.67 -6.94
CA ILE A 103 -7.87 -2.67 -6.39
C ILE A 103 -7.78 -2.23 -4.93
N HIS A 104 -8.65 -1.30 -4.51
CA HIS A 104 -8.64 -0.83 -3.12
C HIS A 104 -8.83 -2.00 -2.15
N SER A 105 -8.02 -2.07 -1.10
CA SER A 105 -8.01 -3.18 -0.13
C SER A 105 -9.37 -3.45 0.53
N GLY A 106 -10.24 -2.42 0.60
CA GLY A 106 -11.60 -2.56 1.11
C GLY A 106 -12.56 -3.29 0.18
N ASP A 107 -12.19 -3.41 -1.11
CA ASP A 107 -12.99 -4.05 -2.16
C ASP A 107 -12.37 -5.38 -2.62
N SER A 108 -11.24 -5.75 -2.03
CA SER A 108 -10.52 -7.00 -2.31
C SER A 108 -10.87 -8.08 -1.30
N ASN A 109 -10.99 -9.32 -1.79
CA ASN A 109 -10.95 -10.51 -0.95
C ASN A 109 -9.49 -10.81 -0.59
N ALA A 110 -9.27 -11.43 0.57
CA ALA A 110 -7.94 -11.79 1.00
C ALA A 110 -7.89 -13.20 1.57
N THR A 111 -6.74 -13.85 1.44
CA THR A 111 -6.46 -15.12 2.08
C THR A 111 -5.55 -14.95 3.29
N LEU A 112 -5.84 -15.73 4.33
CA LEU A 112 -5.04 -15.81 5.54
C LEU A 112 -4.99 -17.29 5.98
N PRO A 113 -3.82 -17.91 6.03
CA PRO A 113 -2.49 -17.41 5.65
C PRO A 113 -2.36 -17.13 4.15
N VAL A 114 -1.23 -16.50 3.75
CA VAL A 114 -0.87 -16.33 2.34
C VAL A 114 -0.80 -17.66 1.60
N PHE A 115 -1.17 -17.69 0.35
CA PHE A 115 -1.29 -18.92 -0.44
C PHE A 115 -0.26 -19.02 -1.58
N ASN A 116 -0.08 -17.94 -2.36
CA ASN A 116 0.82 -17.94 -3.51
C ASN A 116 2.22 -17.41 -3.20
N LEU A 117 2.42 -16.80 -2.02
CA LEU A 117 3.71 -16.21 -1.64
C LEU A 117 4.62 -17.25 -1.00
N GLY A 118 5.78 -17.49 -1.60
CA GLY A 118 6.81 -18.41 -1.05
C GLY A 118 7.43 -17.86 0.24
N GLU A 119 8.05 -18.75 1.03
CA GLU A 119 8.68 -18.41 2.32
C GLU A 119 9.70 -17.27 2.21
N TYR A 120 10.47 -17.24 1.13
CA TYR A 120 11.45 -16.18 0.87
C TYR A 120 10.80 -14.79 0.76
N VAL A 121 9.67 -14.70 0.05
CA VAL A 121 8.89 -13.45 -0.08
C VAL A 121 8.28 -13.06 1.25
N VAL A 122 7.69 -14.01 1.97
CA VAL A 122 7.13 -13.78 3.31
C VAL A 122 8.19 -13.24 4.26
N GLN A 123 9.42 -13.77 4.21
CA GLN A 123 10.51 -13.27 5.04
C GLN A 123 10.91 -11.83 4.65
N GLN A 124 10.97 -11.51 3.36
CA GLN A 124 11.19 -10.12 2.92
C GLN A 124 10.11 -9.17 3.47
N ILE A 125 8.83 -9.56 3.40
CA ILE A 125 7.72 -8.75 3.93
C ILE A 125 7.92 -8.50 5.42
N LYS A 126 8.28 -9.54 6.20
CA LYS A 126 8.55 -9.41 7.64
C LYS A 126 9.69 -8.45 7.91
N ASP A 127 10.80 -8.60 7.20
CA ASP A 127 11.99 -7.75 7.37
C ASP A 127 11.70 -6.29 7.00
N HIS A 128 10.95 -6.06 5.90
CA HIS A 128 10.54 -4.72 5.49
C HIS A 128 9.58 -4.09 6.50
N THR A 129 8.59 -4.85 6.97
CA THR A 129 7.63 -4.38 7.98
C THR A 129 8.34 -3.94 9.25
N GLN A 130 9.28 -4.74 9.75
CA GLN A 130 10.06 -4.40 10.94
C GLN A 130 10.88 -3.12 10.72
N LYS A 131 11.60 -3.02 9.61
CA LYS A 131 12.43 -1.85 9.28
C LYS A 131 11.60 -0.57 9.15
N ILE A 132 10.42 -0.65 8.53
CA ILE A 132 9.52 0.50 8.33
C ILE A 132 8.93 0.93 9.66
N ALA A 133 8.40 0.01 10.47
CA ALA A 133 7.79 0.31 11.76
C ALA A 133 8.77 1.02 12.70
N LEU A 134 10.01 0.52 12.79
CA LEU A 134 11.08 1.14 13.59
C LEU A 134 11.51 2.49 13.03
N ALA A 135 11.67 2.63 11.71
CA ALA A 135 12.07 3.88 11.06
C ALA A 135 11.02 5.00 11.22
N LEU A 136 9.74 4.63 11.33
CA LEU A 136 8.64 5.57 11.59
C LEU A 136 8.43 5.85 13.10
N ASN A 137 9.24 5.24 13.98
CA ASN A 137 9.06 5.30 15.43
C ASN A 137 7.63 4.94 15.86
N THR A 138 7.09 3.91 15.24
CA THR A 138 5.71 3.49 15.48
C THR A 138 5.57 2.98 16.92
N ILE A 139 4.50 3.43 17.61
CA ILE A 139 4.03 2.87 18.87
C ILE A 139 2.56 2.52 18.66
N GLY A 140 2.22 1.23 18.79
CA GLY A 140 0.90 0.70 18.50
C GLY A 140 0.86 -0.07 17.18
N LEU A 141 -0.25 0.00 16.48
CA LEU A 141 -0.51 -0.77 15.25
C LEU A 141 0.03 -0.07 14.01
N ILE A 142 0.50 -0.86 13.07
CA ILE A 142 0.87 -0.42 11.73
C ILE A 142 0.40 -1.46 10.70
N ASN A 143 -0.20 -0.95 9.62
CA ASN A 143 -0.55 -1.74 8.44
C ASN A 143 0.31 -1.26 7.28
N ILE A 144 0.92 -2.19 6.56
CA ILE A 144 1.76 -1.87 5.40
C ILE A 144 1.30 -2.70 4.21
N GLN A 145 1.07 -2.01 3.10
CA GLN A 145 0.68 -2.62 1.83
C GLN A 145 1.90 -2.82 0.94
N TYR A 146 1.97 -3.97 0.32
CA TYR A 146 3.06 -4.40 -0.56
C TYR A 146 2.52 -4.92 -1.89
N ALA A 147 3.32 -4.76 -2.93
CA ALA A 147 3.17 -5.48 -4.18
C ALA A 147 4.36 -6.42 -4.37
N VAL A 148 4.07 -7.65 -4.77
CA VAL A 148 5.09 -8.68 -5.03
C VAL A 148 5.11 -8.98 -6.51
N LYS A 149 6.26 -8.78 -7.14
CA LYS A 149 6.49 -9.13 -8.54
C LYS A 149 7.87 -9.75 -8.70
N ASP A 150 7.94 -10.89 -9.39
CA ASP A 150 9.19 -11.61 -9.65
C ASP A 150 10.00 -11.84 -8.36
N ASP A 151 9.32 -12.33 -7.30
CA ASP A 151 9.86 -12.58 -5.96
C ASP A 151 10.47 -11.36 -5.24
N LYS A 152 10.23 -10.17 -5.77
CA LYS A 152 10.66 -8.91 -5.16
C LYS A 152 9.48 -8.19 -4.51
N VAL A 153 9.68 -7.73 -3.28
CA VAL A 153 8.67 -7.06 -2.47
C VAL A 153 8.86 -5.54 -2.56
N TYR A 154 7.81 -4.85 -3.02
CA TYR A 154 7.76 -3.39 -3.13
C TYR A 154 6.79 -2.82 -2.11
N VAL A 155 7.19 -1.82 -1.35
CA VAL A 155 6.27 -1.10 -0.47
C VAL A 155 5.41 -0.15 -1.29
N ILE A 156 4.09 -0.19 -1.02
CA ILE A 156 3.10 0.69 -1.64
C ILE A 156 2.71 1.80 -0.66
N GLU A 157 2.33 1.42 0.57
CA GLU A 157 1.85 2.35 1.57
C GLU A 157 2.14 1.82 2.98
N ALA A 158 2.45 2.73 3.91
CA ALA A 158 2.58 2.42 5.33
C ALA A 158 1.63 3.31 6.14
N ASN A 159 0.77 2.67 6.92
CA ASN A 159 -0.27 3.30 7.71
C ASN A 159 -0.05 3.03 9.21
N PRO A 160 0.63 3.93 9.97
CA PRO A 160 0.85 3.77 11.40
C PRO A 160 -0.44 4.10 12.18
N ARG A 161 -1.43 3.26 12.05
CA ARG A 161 -2.75 3.33 12.68
C ARG A 161 -3.39 1.95 12.73
N ALA A 162 -4.46 1.80 13.52
CA ALA A 162 -5.28 0.61 13.48
C ALA A 162 -5.85 0.38 12.06
N SER A 163 -5.81 -0.86 11.61
CA SER A 163 -6.38 -1.28 10.34
C SER A 163 -7.69 -2.05 10.57
N ARG A 164 -8.51 -2.13 9.53
CA ARG A 164 -9.74 -2.93 9.55
C ARG A 164 -9.46 -4.44 9.59
N THR A 165 -8.28 -4.83 9.19
CA THR A 165 -7.83 -6.21 9.09
C THR A 165 -7.39 -6.80 10.43
N VAL A 166 -6.92 -5.96 11.36
CA VAL A 166 -6.46 -6.41 12.70
C VAL A 166 -7.51 -7.22 13.46
N PRO A 167 -8.77 -6.78 13.60
CA PRO A 167 -9.79 -7.59 14.27
C PRO A 167 -10.08 -8.92 13.56
N PHE A 168 -9.99 -8.94 12.23
CA PHE A 168 -10.17 -10.16 11.44
C PHE A 168 -9.03 -11.16 11.69
N ILE A 169 -7.79 -10.70 11.62
CA ILE A 169 -6.59 -11.50 11.88
C ILE A 169 -6.61 -12.03 13.32
N ALA A 170 -6.95 -11.15 14.28
CA ALA A 170 -7.06 -11.53 15.69
C ALA A 170 -8.03 -12.67 15.91
N LYS A 171 -9.19 -12.66 15.25
CA LYS A 171 -10.16 -13.74 15.31
C LYS A 171 -9.68 -15.01 14.61
N ALA A 172 -9.06 -14.88 13.42
CA ALA A 172 -8.58 -16.01 12.65
C ALA A 172 -7.49 -16.80 13.38
N TYR A 173 -6.59 -16.11 14.07
CA TYR A 173 -5.49 -16.72 14.82
C TYR A 173 -5.78 -16.91 16.33
N ASN A 174 -6.99 -16.61 16.77
CA ASN A 174 -7.36 -16.63 18.19
C ASN A 174 -6.40 -15.79 19.05
N CYS A 175 -6.00 -14.63 18.54
CA CYS A 175 -5.07 -13.70 19.18
C CYS A 175 -5.85 -12.58 19.86
N LEU A 176 -5.65 -12.41 21.16
CA LEU A 176 -6.39 -11.44 21.99
C LEU A 176 -5.71 -10.05 21.96
N LEU A 177 -5.54 -9.44 20.79
CA LEU A 177 -4.93 -8.12 20.63
C LEU A 177 -5.68 -6.97 21.31
N TYR A 178 -6.94 -7.20 21.68
CA TYR A 178 -7.84 -6.21 22.28
C TYR A 178 -8.11 -6.46 23.77
N THR A 179 -7.31 -7.27 24.44
CA THR A 179 -7.51 -7.53 25.89
C THR A 179 -6.79 -6.55 26.79
N SER A 180 -6.00 -5.61 26.28
CA SER A 180 -5.38 -4.62 27.14
C SER A 180 -6.26 -3.39 27.29
N ASP A 181 -6.23 -2.44 26.38
CA ASP A 181 -6.85 -1.15 26.64
C ASP A 181 -8.24 -0.97 26.01
N ALA A 182 -8.48 -1.62 24.87
CA ALA A 182 -9.78 -1.48 24.19
C ALA A 182 -10.93 -2.23 24.88
N ALA A 183 -10.64 -3.20 25.71
CA ALA A 183 -11.67 -3.91 26.49
C ALA A 183 -12.13 -3.13 27.71
N ASP A 184 -11.28 -2.28 28.27
CA ASP A 184 -11.62 -1.43 29.41
C ASP A 184 -12.44 -0.21 28.98
N ASP A 185 -12.35 0.19 27.71
CA ASP A 185 -13.11 1.31 27.14
C ASP A 185 -14.47 0.86 26.59
N SER A 186 -14.75 -0.42 26.59
CA SER A 186 -16.06 -0.98 26.26
C SER A 186 -16.98 -0.87 27.47
N GLY A 187 -17.47 0.28 27.74
CA GLY A 187 -18.70 0.46 28.49
C GLY A 187 -19.89 -0.16 27.76
N CYS A 188 -19.71 -1.36 27.24
CA CYS A 188 -20.71 -2.21 26.62
C CYS A 188 -21.03 -3.37 27.54
#